data_97ea73b779bcb9006b76cbef533b137d
#
_entry.id   97ea73b779bcb9006b76cbef533b137d
#
_cell.length_a   1.000
_cell.length_b   1.000
_cell.length_c   1.000
_cell.angle_alpha   90.00
_cell.angle_beta   90.00
_cell.angle_gamma   90.00
#
_symmetry.space_group_name_H-M   'P 1'
#
loop_
_entity.id
_entity.type
_entity.pdbx_description
1 polymer ?
#
loop_
_entity_poly.entity_id
_entity_poly.type
_entity_poly.pdbx_seq_one_letter_code
_entity_poly.pdbx_strand_id
1 'polypeptide(L)' 'MLNERIGPETARFAVLGQSLPHTWSPYIHNSLFDAAGLDAVYLPVTVPPERLGSVTDVFRSCFSGFNVTIP' A
#
# COMPACT_ATOMS: atom_id res chain seq x y z
N MET A 1 17.62 -0.48 5.46
CA MET A 1 16.82 -1.11 4.40
C MET A 1 15.38 -1.22 4.84
N LEU A 2 14.45 -1.32 3.89
CA LEU A 2 13.03 -1.33 4.19
C LEU A 2 12.64 -2.46 5.15
N ASN A 3 13.16 -3.65 4.93
CA ASN A 3 12.85 -4.80 5.78
C ASN A 3 13.36 -4.68 7.23
N GLU A 4 14.34 -3.83 7.47
CA GLU A 4 14.84 -3.57 8.81
C GLU A 4 13.97 -2.53 9.52
N ARG A 5 13.22 -1.76 8.76
CA ARG A 5 12.42 -0.65 9.25
C ARG A 5 11.00 -1.06 9.60
N ILE A 6 10.50 -2.12 8.96
CA ILE A 6 9.10 -2.54 9.13
C ILE A 6 8.94 -3.31 10.44
N GLY A 7 7.98 -2.90 11.24
CA GLY A 7 7.65 -3.53 12.51
C GLY A 7 6.15 -3.54 12.75
N PRO A 8 5.72 -3.98 13.93
CA PRO A 8 4.29 -4.11 14.22
C PRO A 8 3.52 -2.79 14.17
N GLU A 9 4.19 -1.67 14.40
CA GLU A 9 3.56 -0.35 14.43
C GLU A 9 3.73 0.42 13.15
N THR A 10 4.41 -0.14 12.14
CA THR A 10 4.58 0.52 10.87
C THR A 10 3.22 0.82 10.24
N ALA A 11 2.98 2.07 9.88
CA ALA A 11 1.76 2.46 9.19
C ALA A 11 1.74 1.82 7.80
N ARG A 12 0.60 1.27 7.41
CA ARG A 12 0.46 0.54 6.15
C ARG A 12 -0.44 1.28 5.19
N PHE A 13 0.08 1.54 4.01
CA PHE A 13 -0.66 2.15 2.92
C PHE A 13 -0.57 1.26 1.69
N ALA A 14 -1.56 1.35 0.82
CA ALA A 14 -1.58 0.51 -0.36
C ALA A 14 -2.27 1.18 -1.54
N VAL A 15 -1.93 0.71 -2.75
CA VAL A 15 -2.75 0.92 -3.93
C VAL A 15 -3.32 -0.43 -4.35
N LEU A 16 -4.64 -0.47 -4.51
CA LEU A 16 -5.36 -1.67 -4.93
C LEU A 16 -5.74 -1.54 -6.39
N GLY A 17 -5.54 -2.58 -7.17
CA GLY A 17 -5.91 -2.56 -8.57
C GLY A 17 -5.56 -3.84 -9.28
N GLN A 18 -5.85 -3.90 -10.58
CA GLN A 18 -5.62 -5.08 -11.38
C GLN A 18 -4.32 -5.02 -12.21
N SER A 19 -3.93 -3.83 -12.66
CA SER A 19 -2.77 -3.65 -13.55
C SER A 19 -1.68 -2.84 -12.88
N LEU A 20 -1.13 -3.35 -11.78
CA LEU A 20 -0.20 -2.62 -10.94
C LEU A 20 1.29 -2.79 -11.28
N PRO A 21 1.73 -3.71 -12.17
CA PRO A 21 3.18 -3.87 -12.42
C PRO A 21 3.88 -2.61 -12.90
N HIS A 22 3.14 -1.65 -13.45
CA HIS A 22 3.71 -0.42 -13.99
C HIS A 22 3.47 0.80 -13.11
N THR A 23 2.94 0.63 -11.90
CA THR A 23 2.72 1.78 -11.03
C THR A 23 4.02 2.23 -10.37
N TRP A 24 4.22 3.56 -10.31
CA TRP A 24 5.33 4.20 -9.63
C TRP A 24 5.00 4.62 -8.20
N SER A 25 3.73 4.53 -7.80
CA SER A 25 3.28 5.03 -6.50
C SER A 25 4.02 4.42 -5.32
N PRO A 26 4.24 3.08 -5.25
CA PRO A 26 4.98 2.51 -4.13
C PRO A 26 6.40 3.05 -4.04
N TYR A 27 7.09 3.19 -5.18
CA TYR A 27 8.44 3.70 -5.19
C TYR A 27 8.49 5.14 -4.67
N ILE A 28 7.59 5.99 -5.18
CA ILE A 28 7.56 7.40 -4.79
C ILE A 28 7.24 7.56 -3.31
N HIS A 29 6.18 6.89 -2.83
CA HIS A 29 5.75 7.03 -1.44
C HIS A 29 6.78 6.46 -0.47
N ASN A 30 7.36 5.30 -0.78
CA ASN A 30 8.36 4.71 0.10
C ASN A 30 9.63 5.54 0.17
N SER A 31 10.04 6.15 -0.95
CA SER A 31 11.18 7.07 -0.96
C SER A 31 10.92 8.29 -0.09
N LEU A 32 9.70 8.83 -0.14
CA LEU A 32 9.33 9.98 0.68
C LEU A 32 9.25 9.60 2.16
N PHE A 33 8.72 8.43 2.49
CA PHE A 33 8.67 7.94 3.87
C PHE A 33 10.09 7.80 4.44
N ASP A 34 11.00 7.22 3.66
CA ASP A 34 12.40 7.10 4.09
C ASP A 34 13.05 8.46 4.29
N ALA A 35 12.86 9.40 3.37
CA ALA A 35 13.44 10.73 3.46
C ALA A 35 12.89 11.51 4.66
N ALA A 36 11.62 11.30 5.01
CA ALA A 36 10.97 11.99 6.12
C ALA A 36 11.17 11.27 7.45
N GLY A 37 11.78 10.09 7.47
CA GLY A 37 11.93 9.31 8.69
C GLY A 37 10.63 8.77 9.25
N LEU A 38 9.64 8.53 8.39
CA LEU A 38 8.33 8.04 8.81
C LEU A 38 8.32 6.51 8.86
N ASP A 39 7.70 5.98 9.92
CA ASP A 39 7.51 4.53 10.07
C ASP A 39 6.26 4.12 9.30
N ALA A 40 6.40 4.01 7.99
CA ALA A 40 5.30 3.73 7.07
C ALA A 40 5.81 2.98 5.84
N VAL A 41 4.92 2.20 5.24
CA VAL A 41 5.20 1.46 4.01
C VAL A 41 4.00 1.56 3.07
N TYR A 42 4.27 1.61 1.78
CA TYR A 42 3.26 1.69 0.73
C TYR A 42 3.44 0.49 -0.19
N LEU A 43 2.37 -0.28 -0.40
CA LEU A 43 2.42 -1.54 -1.11
C LEU A 43 1.46 -1.55 -2.30
N PRO A 44 1.88 -2.12 -3.46
CA PRO A 44 0.94 -2.44 -4.51
C PRO A 44 0.27 -3.78 -4.20
N VAL A 45 -1.06 -3.83 -4.28
CA VAL A 45 -1.81 -5.06 -4.01
C VAL A 45 -2.73 -5.34 -5.18
N THR A 46 -2.45 -6.41 -5.91
CA THR A 46 -3.28 -6.81 -7.04
C THR A 46 -4.55 -7.49 -6.53
N VAL A 47 -5.70 -6.95 -6.93
CA VAL A 47 -7.00 -7.43 -6.48
C VAL A 47 -7.89 -7.66 -7.69
N PRO A 48 -8.43 -8.87 -7.88
CA PRO A 48 -9.43 -9.09 -8.92
C PRO A 48 -10.66 -8.21 -8.67
N PRO A 49 -11.28 -7.66 -9.73
CA PRO A 49 -12.41 -6.75 -9.55
C PRO A 49 -13.55 -7.32 -8.70
N GLU A 50 -13.84 -8.60 -8.83
CA GLU A 50 -14.91 -9.27 -8.09
C GLU A 50 -14.61 -9.42 -6.60
N ARG A 51 -13.37 -9.21 -6.19
CA ARG A 51 -12.96 -9.29 -4.77
C ARG A 51 -12.76 -7.94 -4.13
N LEU A 52 -12.88 -6.86 -4.89
CA LEU A 52 -12.50 -5.54 -4.41
C LEU A 52 -13.30 -5.12 -3.18
N GLY A 53 -14.60 -5.41 -3.16
CA GLY A 53 -15.45 -5.06 -2.01
C GLY A 53 -15.00 -5.73 -0.72
N SER A 54 -14.75 -7.04 -0.74
CA SER A 54 -14.33 -7.75 0.45
C SER A 54 -12.92 -7.36 0.89
N VAL A 55 -12.02 -7.10 -0.06
CA VAL A 55 -10.65 -6.67 0.28
C VAL A 55 -10.66 -5.29 0.91
N THR A 56 -11.43 -4.34 0.39
CA THR A 56 -11.50 -2.99 0.97
C THR A 56 -12.09 -3.03 2.38
N ASP A 57 -13.04 -3.90 2.65
CA ASP A 57 -13.57 -4.07 4.02
C ASP A 57 -12.50 -4.49 5.00
N VAL A 58 -11.65 -5.45 4.61
CA VAL A 58 -10.54 -5.89 5.44
C VAL A 58 -9.52 -4.77 5.62
N PHE A 59 -9.18 -4.08 4.53
CA PHE A 59 -8.15 -3.05 4.57
C PHE A 59 -8.54 -1.85 5.44
N ARG A 60 -9.83 -1.55 5.54
CA ARG A 60 -10.30 -0.47 6.43
C ARG A 60 -9.97 -0.73 7.89
N SER A 61 -9.87 -1.99 8.28
CA SER A 61 -9.60 -2.34 9.68
C SER A 61 -8.11 -2.50 9.98
N CYS A 62 -7.24 -2.65 8.98
CA CYS A 62 -5.83 -2.95 9.24
C CYS A 62 -4.84 -2.09 8.47
N PHE A 63 -5.28 -1.24 7.53
CA PHE A 63 -4.41 -0.31 6.81
C PHE A 63 -4.71 1.12 7.23
N SER A 64 -3.66 1.94 7.27
CA SER A 64 -3.80 3.36 7.60
C SER A 64 -4.47 4.13 6.48
N GLY A 65 -4.29 3.69 5.25
CA GLY A 65 -4.94 4.28 4.10
C GLY A 65 -4.66 3.48 2.84
N PHE A 66 -5.53 3.63 1.85
CA PHE A 66 -5.30 2.99 0.56
C PHE A 66 -6.08 3.74 -0.51
N ASN A 67 -5.63 3.60 -1.74
CA ASN A 67 -6.39 4.08 -2.89
C ASN A 67 -6.63 2.95 -3.87
N VAL A 68 -7.68 3.10 -4.67
CA VAL A 68 -8.10 2.10 -5.64
C VAL A 68 -7.89 2.68 -7.02
N THR A 69 -7.21 1.93 -7.89
CA THR A 69 -7.04 2.32 -9.27
C THR A 69 -7.82 1.38 -10.17
N ILE A 70 -8.39 1.94 -11.23
CA ILE A 70 -9.15 1.18 -12.22
C ILE A 70 -8.22 0.90 -13.40
N PRO A 71 -8.17 -0.35 -13.87
CA PRO A 71 -7.33 -0.69 -15.02
C PRO A 71 -7.77 -0.03 -16.31
#